data_d5fbfe1d0118a7458754986db67035b0
#
_entry.id   d5fbfe1d0118a7458754986db67035b0
#
_cell.length_a   1.000
_cell.length_b   1.000
_cell.length_c   1.000
_cell.angle_alpha   90.00
_cell.angle_beta   90.00
_cell.angle_gamma   90.00
#
_symmetry.space_group_name_H-M   'P 1'
#
loop_
_entity.id
_entity.type
_entity.pdbx_description
1 polymer ?
#
loop_
_entity_poly.entity_id
_entity_poly.type
_entity_poly.pdbx_seq_one_letter_code
_entity_poly.pdbx_strand_id
1 'polypeptide(L)'
;MTYEIVARPHQENFIKWAKDKPNVLVLSADLTNSCEVGKWRDTYPDRFFSMGMAEQNMLGYAAGLAREGFEPWLHTFSVFLYRRPLDQLQMSIAYPALKVRLVGFLPGIMTPGGVTHQAIEDIAILRAIPNMTIFETGDATEVESVLDVAHAVNGPVYIRMLRGEVSRIFPKNEPFKFNTARILSSGDEITLLTSGVMTEEALRATTLLHEKGVSITHLHVSTLKPFTDPAIIKALKKAKHGVITMENHTITGGLGSAVAEVMAENAIGVPLRRIGLKDTYAHGASQKYLMSEYGIDAKSLVTTVEELLGKSFEIAEEDLQEQRSVSVHSSAKVEAL
;
A
#
# COMPACT_ATOMS: atom_id res chain seq x y z
N MET A 1 10.76 4.09 -18.68
CA MET A 1 11.67 3.69 -17.57
C MET A 1 11.72 2.18 -17.48
N THR A 2 12.90 1.58 -17.32
CA THR A 2 13.04 0.13 -17.15
C THR A 2 13.48 -0.14 -15.73
N TYR A 3 12.63 -0.80 -14.95
CA TYR A 3 12.93 -1.20 -13.57
C TYR A 3 13.37 -2.67 -13.52
N GLU A 4 14.20 -3.02 -12.52
CA GLU A 4 14.44 -4.41 -12.15
C GLU A 4 13.12 -5.03 -11.69
N ILE A 5 12.71 -6.16 -12.25
CA ILE A 5 11.55 -6.93 -11.78
C ILE A 5 12.03 -8.00 -10.82
N VAL A 6 11.50 -8.00 -9.61
CA VAL A 6 11.82 -8.95 -8.55
C VAL A 6 10.63 -9.90 -8.39
N ALA A 7 10.86 -11.18 -8.65
CA ALA A 7 9.84 -12.20 -8.48
C ALA A 7 9.71 -12.57 -6.99
N ARG A 8 8.52 -12.47 -6.45
CA ARG A 8 8.14 -12.86 -5.08
C ARG A 8 9.11 -12.33 -4.02
N PRO A 9 9.31 -11.00 -3.91
CA PRO A 9 10.31 -10.41 -3.04
C PRO A 9 10.11 -10.75 -1.56
N HIS A 10 8.87 -10.95 -1.11
CA HIS A 10 8.56 -11.32 0.27
C HIS A 10 9.06 -12.72 0.62
N GLN A 11 8.89 -13.72 -0.26
CA GLN A 11 9.09 -15.14 0.04
C GLN A 11 10.47 -15.47 0.59
N GLU A 12 11.52 -15.16 -0.16
CA GLU A 12 12.90 -15.47 0.23
C GLU A 12 13.42 -14.53 1.32
N ASN A 13 13.02 -13.27 1.21
CA ASN A 13 13.44 -12.25 2.16
C ASN A 13 12.91 -12.52 3.56
N PHE A 14 11.65 -12.92 3.68
CA PHE A 14 11.02 -13.20 4.98
C PHE A 14 11.67 -14.36 5.73
N ILE A 15 12.04 -15.44 5.01
CA ILE A 15 12.78 -16.57 5.58
C ILE A 15 14.15 -16.14 6.11
N LYS A 16 14.91 -15.38 5.31
CA LYS A 16 16.23 -14.88 5.70
C LYS A 16 16.15 -13.95 6.89
N TRP A 17 15.20 -13.03 6.86
CA TRP A 17 14.97 -12.04 7.90
C TRP A 17 14.60 -12.68 9.26
N ALA A 18 13.78 -13.73 9.24
CA ALA A 18 13.29 -14.37 10.47
C ALA A 18 14.19 -15.49 11.01
N LYS A 19 15.33 -15.78 10.35
CA LYS A 19 16.22 -16.88 10.72
C LYS A 19 16.61 -16.84 12.21
N ASP A 20 16.97 -15.66 12.70
CA ASP A 20 17.44 -15.45 14.07
C ASP A 20 16.33 -14.86 14.99
N LYS A 21 15.06 -15.02 14.63
CA LYS A 21 13.90 -14.54 15.36
C LYS A 21 12.95 -15.70 15.72
N PRO A 22 13.28 -16.52 16.73
CA PRO A 22 12.51 -17.75 17.03
C PRO A 22 11.07 -17.49 17.45
N ASN A 23 10.75 -16.30 17.97
CA ASN A 23 9.42 -15.93 18.42
C ASN A 23 8.49 -15.51 17.25
N VAL A 24 9.01 -15.35 16.02
CA VAL A 24 8.20 -15.07 14.84
C VAL A 24 7.47 -16.34 14.41
N LEU A 25 6.15 -16.26 14.40
CA LEU A 25 5.25 -17.34 13.97
C LEU A 25 4.42 -16.88 12.77
N VAL A 26 4.12 -17.78 11.86
CA VAL A 26 3.27 -17.49 10.68
C VAL A 26 1.92 -18.18 10.82
N LEU A 27 0.86 -17.41 10.64
CA LEU A 27 -0.50 -17.91 10.56
C LEU A 27 -1.05 -17.61 9.16
N SER A 28 -1.67 -18.59 8.52
CA SER A 28 -2.26 -18.45 7.18
C SER A 28 -3.72 -18.90 7.17
N ALA A 29 -4.58 -18.11 6.52
CA ALA A 29 -5.99 -18.44 6.31
C ALA A 29 -6.20 -19.15 4.95
N ASP A 30 -5.54 -20.31 4.76
CA ASP A 30 -5.62 -21.17 3.56
C ASP A 30 -5.15 -20.51 2.23
N LEU A 31 -4.32 -19.46 2.33
CA LEU A 31 -3.74 -18.75 1.19
C LEU A 31 -2.20 -18.80 1.19
N THR A 32 -1.64 -19.92 1.68
CA THR A 32 -0.20 -20.08 1.93
C THR A 32 0.67 -19.73 0.72
N ASN A 33 0.38 -20.29 -0.44
CA ASN A 33 1.16 -20.05 -1.66
C ASN A 33 0.86 -18.68 -2.28
N SER A 34 -0.40 -18.27 -2.25
CA SER A 34 -0.84 -16.96 -2.74
C SER A 34 -0.28 -15.79 -1.91
N CYS A 35 0.05 -16.04 -0.64
CA CYS A 35 0.68 -15.04 0.24
C CYS A 35 2.19 -15.25 0.41
N GLU A 36 2.84 -15.97 -0.50
CA GLU A 36 4.30 -16.14 -0.57
C GLU A 36 4.95 -16.74 0.69
N VAL A 37 4.20 -17.56 1.47
CA VAL A 37 4.71 -18.21 2.68
C VAL A 37 4.80 -19.75 2.58
N GLY A 38 4.65 -20.32 1.37
CA GLY A 38 4.82 -21.77 1.17
C GLY A 38 6.21 -22.27 1.55
N LYS A 39 7.25 -21.56 1.14
CA LYS A 39 8.62 -21.90 1.53
C LYS A 39 8.89 -21.71 3.03
N TRP A 40 8.20 -20.76 3.70
CA TRP A 40 8.26 -20.64 5.15
C TRP A 40 7.74 -21.91 5.82
N ARG A 41 6.55 -22.36 5.43
CA ARG A 41 5.94 -23.60 5.94
C ARG A 41 6.90 -24.78 5.82
N ASP A 42 7.55 -24.91 4.66
CA ASP A 42 8.45 -26.03 4.39
C ASP A 42 9.80 -25.91 5.14
N THR A 43 10.24 -24.68 5.45
CA THR A 43 11.51 -24.41 6.17
C THR A 43 11.33 -24.45 7.68
N TYR A 44 10.22 -23.94 8.19
CA TYR A 44 9.92 -23.81 9.63
C TYR A 44 8.53 -24.37 9.96
N PRO A 45 8.28 -25.70 9.78
CA PRO A 45 6.95 -26.28 9.98
C PRO A 45 6.41 -26.09 11.40
N ASP A 46 7.27 -26.10 12.43
CA ASP A 46 6.88 -25.88 13.83
C ASP A 46 6.51 -24.42 14.16
N ARG A 47 6.76 -23.50 13.22
CA ARG A 47 6.41 -22.07 13.35
C ARG A 47 5.36 -21.63 12.34
N PHE A 48 4.64 -22.57 11.75
CA PHE A 48 3.58 -22.34 10.77
C PHE A 48 2.26 -22.96 11.19
N PHE A 49 1.19 -22.16 11.16
CA PHE A 49 -0.17 -22.57 11.53
C PHE A 49 -1.12 -22.30 10.36
N SER A 50 -1.65 -23.36 9.78
CA SER A 50 -2.78 -23.25 8.83
C SER A 50 -4.08 -23.17 9.62
N MET A 51 -4.75 -22.03 9.57
CA MET A 51 -5.96 -21.74 10.34
C MET A 51 -7.24 -22.05 9.58
N GLY A 52 -7.14 -22.44 8.31
CA GLY A 52 -8.27 -22.55 7.40
C GLY A 52 -8.88 -21.17 7.08
N MET A 53 -9.98 -21.14 6.34
CA MET A 53 -10.72 -19.89 6.05
C MET A 53 -11.52 -19.41 7.29
N ALA A 54 -10.82 -19.20 8.40
CA ALA A 54 -11.38 -18.87 9.71
C ALA A 54 -10.68 -17.66 10.32
N GLU A 55 -10.73 -16.51 9.66
CA GLU A 55 -9.95 -15.31 10.00
C GLU A 55 -10.29 -14.76 11.39
N GLN A 56 -11.53 -14.88 11.85
CA GLN A 56 -11.92 -14.52 13.22
C GLN A 56 -11.15 -15.35 14.26
N ASN A 57 -11.11 -16.68 14.05
CA ASN A 57 -10.33 -17.58 14.90
C ASN A 57 -8.82 -17.28 14.79
N MET A 58 -8.32 -17.03 13.58
CA MET A 58 -6.91 -16.70 13.35
C MET A 58 -6.47 -15.46 14.14
N LEU A 59 -7.27 -14.40 14.17
CA LEU A 59 -6.93 -13.18 14.92
C LEU A 59 -7.03 -13.41 16.44
N GLY A 60 -8.04 -14.15 16.90
CA GLY A 60 -8.16 -14.54 18.32
C GLY A 60 -6.98 -15.40 18.78
N TYR A 61 -6.58 -16.37 17.98
CA TYR A 61 -5.41 -17.22 18.22
C TYR A 61 -4.11 -16.42 18.26
N ALA A 62 -3.92 -15.52 17.28
CA ALA A 62 -2.78 -14.61 17.24
C ALA A 62 -2.69 -13.71 18.49
N ALA A 63 -3.82 -13.23 18.97
CA ALA A 63 -3.86 -12.43 20.21
C ALA A 63 -3.38 -13.24 21.41
N GLY A 64 -3.77 -14.52 21.51
CA GLY A 64 -3.27 -15.44 22.53
C GLY A 64 -1.76 -15.64 22.44
N LEU A 65 -1.24 -15.94 21.26
CA LEU A 65 0.20 -16.12 21.02
C LEU A 65 1.00 -14.85 21.37
N ALA A 66 0.50 -13.68 21.02
CA ALA A 66 1.17 -12.41 21.33
C ALA A 66 1.24 -12.14 22.85
N ARG A 67 0.24 -12.57 23.63
CA ARG A 67 0.25 -12.51 25.10
C ARG A 67 1.29 -13.43 25.73
N GLU A 68 1.59 -14.54 25.08
CA GLU A 68 2.64 -15.49 25.49
C GLU A 68 4.05 -15.09 25.03
N GLY A 69 4.21 -13.91 24.43
CA GLY A 69 5.50 -13.35 24.02
C GLY A 69 5.96 -13.74 22.61
N PHE A 70 5.12 -14.40 21.82
CA PHE A 70 5.38 -14.62 20.41
C PHE A 70 5.05 -13.37 19.57
N GLU A 71 5.56 -13.33 18.36
CA GLU A 71 5.23 -12.33 17.35
C GLU A 71 4.54 -12.98 16.15
N PRO A 72 3.21 -13.10 16.17
CA PRO A 72 2.46 -13.70 15.07
C PRO A 72 2.39 -12.75 13.87
N TRP A 73 2.71 -13.30 12.70
CA TRP A 73 2.62 -12.69 11.38
C TRP A 73 1.51 -13.39 10.59
N LEU A 74 0.40 -12.71 10.39
CA LEU A 74 -0.80 -13.24 9.75
C LEU A 74 -0.75 -12.93 8.25
N HIS A 75 -0.80 -13.97 7.42
CA HIS A 75 -0.70 -13.85 5.97
C HIS A 75 -2.00 -14.31 5.30
N THR A 76 -2.72 -13.37 4.72
CA THR A 76 -3.90 -13.61 3.87
C THR A 76 -4.10 -12.42 2.92
N PHE A 77 -5.17 -12.40 2.13
CA PHE A 77 -5.50 -11.21 1.36
C PHE A 77 -5.97 -10.06 2.25
N SER A 78 -5.64 -8.85 1.86
CA SER A 78 -5.95 -7.63 2.61
C SER A 78 -7.41 -7.59 3.08
N VAL A 79 -8.34 -7.90 2.19
CA VAL A 79 -9.79 -7.88 2.45
C VAL A 79 -10.21 -8.79 3.60
N PHE A 80 -9.52 -9.90 3.82
CA PHE A 80 -9.89 -10.87 4.85
C PHE A 80 -9.30 -10.56 6.23
N LEU A 81 -8.35 -9.62 6.32
CA LEU A 81 -7.76 -9.20 7.60
C LEU A 81 -8.61 -8.17 8.36
N TYR A 82 -9.56 -7.51 7.71
CA TYR A 82 -10.36 -6.48 8.37
C TYR A 82 -11.87 -6.69 8.25
N ARG A 83 -12.41 -7.16 7.11
CA ARG A 83 -13.87 -7.31 6.98
C ARG A 83 -14.44 -8.36 7.91
N ARG A 84 -13.90 -9.58 7.83
CA ARG A 84 -14.43 -10.72 8.60
C ARG A 84 -14.11 -10.63 10.10
N PRO A 85 -12.85 -10.32 10.51
CA PRO A 85 -12.43 -10.37 11.90
C PRO A 85 -12.35 -8.98 12.56
N LEU A 86 -13.17 -8.00 12.15
CA LEU A 86 -13.04 -6.61 12.60
C LEU A 86 -13.13 -6.47 14.13
N ASP A 87 -14.07 -7.18 14.76
CA ASP A 87 -14.23 -7.16 16.21
C ASP A 87 -13.01 -7.76 16.91
N GLN A 88 -12.50 -8.92 16.46
CA GLN A 88 -11.31 -9.56 17.02
C GLN A 88 -10.07 -8.67 16.83
N LEU A 89 -9.96 -7.98 15.68
CA LEU A 89 -8.88 -7.03 15.45
C LEU A 89 -8.94 -5.88 16.45
N GLN A 90 -10.10 -5.28 16.66
CA GLN A 90 -10.28 -4.16 17.60
C GLN A 90 -10.10 -4.58 19.06
N MET A 91 -10.84 -5.60 19.49
CA MET A 91 -10.93 -5.93 20.92
C MET A 91 -9.82 -6.85 21.39
N SER A 92 -9.40 -7.82 20.57
CA SER A 92 -8.40 -8.80 20.99
C SER A 92 -6.96 -8.35 20.70
N ILE A 93 -6.73 -7.49 19.71
CA ILE A 93 -5.40 -7.10 19.24
C ILE A 93 -5.12 -5.61 19.45
N ALA A 94 -5.95 -4.72 18.92
CA ALA A 94 -5.67 -3.27 18.92
C ALA A 94 -5.91 -2.64 20.29
N TYR A 95 -6.99 -2.98 20.97
CA TYR A 95 -7.27 -2.46 22.33
C TYR A 95 -6.14 -2.76 23.33
N PRO A 96 -5.65 -4.00 23.47
CA PRO A 96 -4.50 -4.30 24.34
C PRO A 96 -3.13 -3.96 23.70
N ALA A 97 -3.10 -3.35 22.52
CA ALA A 97 -1.89 -2.96 21.78
C ALA A 97 -0.89 -4.13 21.58
N LEU A 98 -1.37 -5.31 21.21
CA LEU A 98 -0.53 -6.50 21.07
C LEU A 98 0.36 -6.43 19.82
N LYS A 99 1.55 -7.02 19.94
CA LYS A 99 2.56 -7.08 18.86
C LYS A 99 2.19 -8.14 17.79
N VAL A 100 1.16 -7.85 17.00
CA VAL A 100 0.67 -8.71 15.90
C VAL A 100 0.91 -8.02 14.57
N ARG A 101 1.36 -8.77 13.56
CA ARG A 101 1.61 -8.28 12.19
C ARG A 101 0.56 -8.85 11.23
N LEU A 102 -0.22 -7.98 10.64
CA LEU A 102 -1.26 -8.33 9.67
C LEU A 102 -0.72 -8.02 8.27
N VAL A 103 -0.26 -9.05 7.56
CA VAL A 103 0.31 -8.91 6.20
C VAL A 103 -0.78 -9.19 5.18
N GLY A 104 -1.34 -8.11 4.62
CA GLY A 104 -2.41 -8.14 3.65
C GLY A 104 -1.91 -8.03 2.23
N PHE A 105 -2.11 -9.09 1.44
CA PHE A 105 -1.77 -9.11 0.02
C PHE A 105 -2.94 -8.67 -0.84
N LEU A 106 -2.65 -8.25 -2.07
CA LEU A 106 -3.63 -7.78 -3.05
C LEU A 106 -4.52 -6.63 -2.52
N PRO A 107 -3.94 -5.54 -2.00
CA PRO A 107 -4.71 -4.40 -1.54
C PRO A 107 -5.42 -3.68 -2.70
N GLY A 108 -6.54 -3.02 -2.42
CA GLY A 108 -7.30 -2.27 -3.41
C GLY A 108 -7.85 -3.16 -4.52
N ILE A 109 -7.73 -2.70 -5.77
CA ILE A 109 -8.22 -3.40 -6.98
C ILE A 109 -7.16 -4.28 -7.67
N MET A 110 -6.14 -4.73 -6.93
CA MET A 110 -5.02 -5.51 -7.51
C MET A 110 -5.41 -6.95 -7.86
N THR A 111 -6.56 -7.43 -7.46
CA THR A 111 -7.05 -8.79 -7.74
C THR A 111 -8.15 -8.80 -8.80
N PRO A 112 -8.16 -9.77 -9.72
CA PRO A 112 -9.26 -9.97 -10.66
C PRO A 112 -10.52 -10.55 -9.99
N GLY A 113 -10.45 -10.95 -8.72
CA GLY A 113 -11.54 -11.62 -7.99
C GLY A 113 -12.76 -10.75 -7.68
N GLY A 114 -12.75 -9.47 -8.04
CA GLY A 114 -13.87 -8.54 -7.84
C GLY A 114 -14.12 -8.17 -6.38
N VAL A 115 -15.28 -7.65 -6.07
CA VAL A 115 -15.67 -7.02 -4.79
C VAL A 115 -15.33 -7.86 -3.56
N THR A 116 -15.50 -9.17 -3.64
CA THR A 116 -15.26 -10.09 -2.52
C THR A 116 -13.79 -10.21 -2.14
N HIS A 117 -12.87 -9.85 -3.06
CA HIS A 117 -11.43 -9.98 -2.89
C HIS A 117 -10.69 -8.64 -2.89
N GLN A 118 -11.39 -7.53 -3.15
CA GLN A 118 -10.81 -6.19 -3.26
C GLN A 118 -10.91 -5.45 -1.92
N ALA A 119 -9.77 -5.03 -1.38
CA ALA A 119 -9.68 -4.26 -0.13
C ALA A 119 -9.60 -2.77 -0.47
N ILE A 120 -10.75 -2.14 -0.67
CA ILE A 120 -10.83 -0.75 -1.11
C ILE A 120 -11.19 0.25 0.01
N GLU A 121 -11.52 -0.24 1.21
CA GLU A 121 -11.89 0.59 2.39
C GLU A 121 -11.09 0.24 3.65
N ASP A 122 -10.08 -0.60 3.54
CA ASP A 122 -9.26 -1.09 4.66
C ASP A 122 -8.51 0.03 5.39
N ILE A 123 -7.88 0.95 4.65
CA ILE A 123 -7.16 2.10 5.26
C ILE A 123 -8.16 2.96 6.05
N ALA A 124 -9.34 3.25 5.48
CA ALA A 124 -10.36 4.07 6.12
C ALA A 124 -10.80 3.49 7.47
N ILE A 125 -11.10 2.20 7.49
CA ILE A 125 -11.54 1.48 8.71
C ILE A 125 -10.41 1.41 9.73
N LEU A 126 -9.21 1.01 9.31
CA LEU A 126 -8.08 0.79 10.21
C LEU A 126 -7.46 2.09 10.73
N ARG A 127 -7.54 3.20 9.98
CA ARG A 127 -7.13 4.52 10.48
C ARG A 127 -7.95 4.96 11.69
N ALA A 128 -9.23 4.60 11.74
CA ALA A 128 -10.11 4.94 12.86
C ALA A 128 -9.83 4.11 14.13
N ILE A 129 -9.16 2.95 14.02
CA ILE A 129 -8.91 2.08 15.18
C ILE A 129 -7.68 2.58 15.95
N PRO A 130 -7.80 2.92 17.28
CA PRO A 130 -6.65 3.30 18.09
C PRO A 130 -5.55 2.23 18.11
N ASN A 131 -4.31 2.65 18.35
CA ASN A 131 -3.11 1.82 18.44
C ASN A 131 -2.66 1.12 17.15
N MET A 132 -3.47 1.13 16.07
CA MET A 132 -3.06 0.56 14.79
C MET A 132 -1.96 1.39 14.12
N THR A 133 -0.96 0.71 13.58
CA THR A 133 0.00 1.27 12.60
C THR A 133 -0.33 0.72 11.22
N ILE A 134 -0.25 1.55 10.18
CA ILE A 134 -0.60 1.16 8.80
C ILE A 134 0.55 1.49 7.86
N PHE A 135 1.06 0.48 7.17
CA PHE A 135 2.06 0.59 6.11
C PHE A 135 1.50 0.16 4.76
N GLU A 136 2.02 0.75 3.71
CA GLU A 136 1.75 0.32 2.33
C GLU A 136 3.05 0.33 1.54
N THR A 137 3.47 -0.83 1.02
CA THR A 137 4.70 -0.95 0.24
C THR A 137 4.48 -0.51 -1.20
N GLY A 138 5.42 0.27 -1.76
CA GLY A 138 5.33 0.82 -3.11
C GLY A 138 6.16 0.07 -4.15
N ASP A 139 7.16 -0.71 -3.72
CA ASP A 139 8.08 -1.42 -4.61
C ASP A 139 8.75 -2.63 -3.93
N ALA A 140 9.63 -3.32 -4.66
CA ALA A 140 10.36 -4.48 -4.14
C ALA A 140 11.31 -4.13 -2.98
N THR A 141 11.95 -2.95 -2.99
CA THR A 141 12.84 -2.50 -1.90
C THR A 141 12.06 -2.31 -0.61
N GLU A 142 10.85 -1.75 -0.68
CA GLU A 142 9.99 -1.60 0.50
C GLU A 142 9.41 -2.92 0.97
N VAL A 143 9.03 -3.83 0.07
CA VAL A 143 8.61 -5.20 0.46
C VAL A 143 9.71 -5.92 1.25
N GLU A 144 10.96 -5.79 0.81
CA GLU A 144 12.10 -6.41 1.47
C GLU A 144 12.43 -5.77 2.82
N SER A 145 12.30 -4.45 2.96
CA SER A 145 12.78 -3.68 4.13
C SER A 145 11.72 -3.32 5.17
N VAL A 146 10.43 -3.40 4.84
CA VAL A 146 9.35 -3.11 5.78
C VAL A 146 9.32 -4.05 6.99
N LEU A 147 9.92 -5.25 6.87
CA LEU A 147 9.91 -6.26 7.92
C LEU A 147 10.58 -5.79 9.21
N ASP A 148 11.77 -5.18 9.10
CA ASP A 148 12.49 -4.63 10.27
C ASP A 148 11.73 -3.49 10.92
N VAL A 149 11.13 -2.61 10.10
CA VAL A 149 10.34 -1.50 10.60
C VAL A 149 9.08 -1.99 11.32
N ALA A 150 8.37 -2.95 10.72
CA ALA A 150 7.20 -3.55 11.33
C ALA A 150 7.53 -4.29 12.63
N HIS A 151 8.65 -5.03 12.65
CA HIS A 151 9.15 -5.71 13.85
C HIS A 151 9.46 -4.74 15.00
N ALA A 152 10.00 -3.58 14.71
CA ALA A 152 10.37 -2.58 15.70
C ALA A 152 9.15 -1.85 16.35
N VAL A 153 7.99 -1.84 15.69
CA VAL A 153 6.79 -1.18 16.22
C VAL A 153 6.24 -1.95 17.43
N ASN A 154 6.05 -1.25 18.54
CA ASN A 154 5.33 -1.75 19.69
C ASN A 154 3.81 -1.58 19.48
N GLY A 155 3.10 -2.67 19.24
CA GLY A 155 1.67 -2.68 18.94
C GLY A 155 1.38 -3.32 17.57
N PRO A 156 0.11 -3.34 17.16
CA PRO A 156 -0.31 -3.99 15.93
C PRO A 156 0.07 -3.18 14.68
N VAL A 157 0.52 -3.90 13.66
CA VAL A 157 0.87 -3.33 12.36
C VAL A 157 0.07 -4.02 11.27
N TYR A 158 -0.62 -3.24 10.44
CA TYR A 158 -1.20 -3.70 9.19
C TYR A 158 -0.31 -3.26 8.02
N ILE A 159 0.03 -4.20 7.14
CA ILE A 159 0.90 -3.96 5.98
C ILE A 159 0.13 -4.33 4.71
N ARG A 160 -0.12 -3.35 3.86
CA ARG A 160 -0.56 -3.57 2.48
C ARG A 160 0.67 -3.99 1.66
N MET A 161 0.80 -5.29 1.40
CA MET A 161 1.99 -5.90 0.84
C MET A 161 1.83 -6.19 -0.65
N LEU A 162 2.82 -5.76 -1.46
CA LEU A 162 2.94 -6.18 -2.85
C LEU A 162 3.46 -7.61 -2.94
N ARG A 163 3.12 -8.32 -4.02
CA ARG A 163 3.54 -9.69 -4.32
C ARG A 163 3.71 -9.94 -5.82
N GLY A 164 4.13 -11.13 -6.18
CA GLY A 164 4.27 -11.56 -7.58
C GLY A 164 5.53 -10.97 -8.21
N GLU A 165 5.40 -10.36 -9.38
CA GLU A 165 6.48 -9.67 -10.09
C GLU A 165 6.41 -8.19 -9.74
N VAL A 166 7.31 -7.72 -8.89
CA VAL A 166 7.29 -6.37 -8.33
C VAL A 166 8.46 -5.55 -8.87
N SER A 167 8.17 -4.36 -9.39
CA SER A 167 9.20 -3.41 -9.82
C SER A 167 10.04 -2.94 -8.64
N ARG A 168 11.34 -2.77 -8.87
CA ARG A 168 12.23 -2.07 -7.94
C ARG A 168 12.39 -0.63 -8.40
N ILE A 169 11.61 0.25 -7.82
CA ILE A 169 11.60 1.68 -8.11
C ILE A 169 12.66 2.40 -7.30
N PHE A 170 12.80 2.01 -6.03
CA PHE A 170 13.72 2.63 -5.07
C PHE A 170 15.03 1.86 -4.97
N PRO A 171 16.16 2.57 -4.77
CA PRO A 171 17.45 1.91 -4.59
C PRO A 171 17.47 0.95 -3.40
N LYS A 172 18.16 -0.19 -3.53
CA LYS A 172 18.28 -1.19 -2.44
C LYS A 172 18.86 -0.65 -1.14
N ASN A 173 19.72 0.36 -1.22
CA ASN A 173 20.34 1.03 -0.08
C ASN A 173 19.47 2.13 0.54
N GLU A 174 18.28 2.32 0.04
CA GLU A 174 17.28 3.26 0.56
C GLU A 174 16.06 2.52 1.11
N PRO A 175 16.15 1.87 2.28
CA PRO A 175 15.08 1.05 2.83
C PRO A 175 13.86 1.89 3.23
N PHE A 176 12.76 1.20 3.50
CA PHE A 176 11.57 1.75 4.14
C PHE A 176 11.93 2.48 5.43
N LYS A 177 11.39 3.68 5.62
CA LYS A 177 11.59 4.46 6.84
C LYS A 177 10.26 4.78 7.50
N PHE A 178 10.15 4.45 8.78
CA PHE A 178 8.94 4.70 9.55
C PHE A 178 8.54 6.19 9.53
N ASN A 179 7.30 6.46 9.21
CA ASN A 179 6.69 7.80 9.21
C ASN A 179 7.55 8.87 8.48
N THR A 180 8.14 8.47 7.36
CA THR A 180 8.99 9.34 6.53
C THR A 180 8.60 9.18 5.07
N ALA A 181 8.05 10.23 4.48
CA ALA A 181 7.70 10.24 3.06
C ALA A 181 8.97 10.35 2.20
N ARG A 182 9.03 9.60 1.11
CA ARG A 182 10.13 9.65 0.15
C ARG A 182 9.86 10.75 -0.88
N ILE A 183 10.79 11.68 -1.01
CA ILE A 183 10.71 12.75 -2.01
C ILE A 183 11.26 12.22 -3.33
N LEU A 184 10.39 12.08 -4.33
CA LEU A 184 10.74 11.58 -5.67
C LEU A 184 11.10 12.70 -6.63
N SER A 185 10.47 13.86 -6.49
CA SER A 185 10.83 15.10 -7.19
C SER A 185 10.51 16.31 -6.32
N SER A 186 11.11 17.45 -6.66
CA SER A 186 10.89 18.71 -5.97
C SER A 186 10.46 19.79 -6.95
N GLY A 187 9.37 20.47 -6.63
CA GLY A 187 8.78 21.57 -7.39
C GLY A 187 7.94 22.46 -6.48
N ASP A 188 7.14 23.35 -7.08
CA ASP A 188 6.32 24.30 -6.31
C ASP A 188 4.95 24.63 -6.94
N GLU A 189 4.66 24.14 -8.15
CA GLU A 189 3.34 24.35 -8.76
C GLU A 189 2.32 23.40 -8.14
N ILE A 190 2.63 22.10 -8.11
CA ILE A 190 1.75 21.06 -7.60
C ILE A 190 2.50 20.19 -6.59
N THR A 191 1.81 19.80 -5.52
CA THR A 191 2.28 18.72 -4.64
C THR A 191 1.44 17.46 -4.87
N LEU A 192 2.09 16.39 -5.28
CA LEU A 192 1.51 15.07 -5.49
C LEU A 192 1.93 14.13 -4.36
N LEU A 193 0.96 13.46 -3.74
CA LEU A 193 1.21 12.38 -2.77
C LEU A 193 0.63 11.08 -3.30
N THR A 194 1.44 10.03 -3.28
CA THR A 194 1.04 8.68 -3.73
C THR A 194 1.39 7.65 -2.68
N SER A 195 0.67 6.53 -2.67
CA SER A 195 1.00 5.35 -1.86
C SER A 195 0.94 4.07 -2.68
N GLY A 196 1.64 3.03 -2.22
CA GLY A 196 1.59 1.71 -2.81
C GLY A 196 1.89 1.70 -4.31
N VAL A 197 1.17 0.86 -5.04
CA VAL A 197 1.30 0.67 -6.49
C VAL A 197 1.01 1.94 -7.30
N MET A 198 0.27 2.92 -6.73
CA MET A 198 -0.02 4.17 -7.41
C MET A 198 1.22 5.03 -7.63
N THR A 199 2.30 4.81 -6.88
CA THR A 199 3.55 5.54 -7.09
C THR A 199 4.20 5.22 -8.42
N GLU A 200 4.22 3.95 -8.82
CA GLU A 200 4.71 3.54 -10.14
C GLU A 200 3.86 4.15 -11.26
N GLU A 201 2.55 4.11 -11.10
CA GLU A 201 1.62 4.68 -12.06
C GLU A 201 1.78 6.20 -12.18
N ALA A 202 1.95 6.89 -11.06
CA ALA A 202 2.17 8.33 -11.02
C ALA A 202 3.52 8.74 -11.64
N LEU A 203 4.58 7.95 -11.47
CA LEU A 203 5.90 8.22 -12.06
C LEU A 203 5.84 8.25 -13.59
N ARG A 204 4.99 7.45 -14.21
CA ARG A 204 4.77 7.47 -15.67
C ARG A 204 4.27 8.83 -16.15
N ALA A 205 3.30 9.40 -15.45
CA ALA A 205 2.76 10.72 -15.77
C ALA A 205 3.73 11.85 -15.40
N THR A 206 4.33 11.81 -14.20
CA THR A 206 5.19 12.90 -13.72
C THR A 206 6.47 13.03 -14.52
N THR A 207 7.00 11.94 -15.11
CA THR A 207 8.15 11.99 -16.02
C THR A 207 7.83 12.85 -17.23
N LEU A 208 6.72 12.59 -17.93
CA LEU A 208 6.31 13.33 -19.12
C LEU A 208 5.92 14.78 -18.77
N LEU A 209 5.22 14.99 -17.65
CA LEU A 209 4.86 16.32 -17.18
C LEU A 209 6.11 17.19 -16.88
N HIS A 210 7.15 16.60 -16.30
CA HIS A 210 8.43 17.30 -16.08
C HIS A 210 9.11 17.69 -17.41
N GLU A 211 9.08 16.81 -18.40
CA GLU A 211 9.59 17.12 -19.77
C GLU A 211 8.82 18.28 -20.42
N LYS A 212 7.54 18.45 -20.07
CA LYS A 212 6.72 19.60 -20.47
C LYS A 212 6.90 20.83 -19.57
N GLY A 213 7.82 20.78 -18.60
CA GLY A 213 8.18 21.91 -17.73
C GLY A 213 7.28 22.11 -16.50
N VAL A 214 6.44 21.12 -16.14
CA VAL A 214 5.58 21.20 -14.94
C VAL A 214 6.41 20.95 -13.67
N SER A 215 6.32 21.86 -12.71
CA SER A 215 7.08 21.83 -11.44
C SER A 215 6.30 21.08 -10.36
N ILE A 216 6.57 19.79 -10.19
CA ILE A 216 5.85 18.90 -9.27
C ILE A 216 6.75 18.47 -8.11
N THR A 217 6.32 18.70 -6.86
CA THR A 217 6.84 17.96 -5.71
C THR A 217 6.06 16.64 -5.60
N HIS A 218 6.73 15.50 -5.80
CA HIS A 218 6.13 14.18 -5.68
C HIS A 218 6.65 13.46 -4.44
N LEU A 219 5.74 13.10 -3.55
CA LEU A 219 6.00 12.36 -2.32
C LEU A 219 5.38 10.95 -2.42
N HIS A 220 6.20 9.93 -2.20
CA HIS A 220 5.71 8.59 -1.92
C HIS A 220 5.53 8.41 -0.40
N VAL A 221 4.36 7.97 0.01
CA VAL A 221 3.96 7.81 1.41
C VAL A 221 3.73 6.34 1.73
N SER A 222 4.67 5.74 2.46
CA SER A 222 4.60 4.32 2.84
C SER A 222 4.00 4.11 4.23
N THR A 223 3.95 5.15 5.09
CA THR A 223 3.29 5.11 6.40
C THR A 223 2.00 5.93 6.36
N LEU A 224 0.86 5.24 6.43
CA LEU A 224 -0.47 5.87 6.38
C LEU A 224 -1.04 6.16 7.77
N LYS A 225 -0.50 5.51 8.79
CA LYS A 225 -0.77 5.78 10.20
C LYS A 225 0.44 5.34 11.06
N PRO A 226 1.04 6.25 11.86
CA PRO A 226 0.72 7.67 11.98
C PRO A 226 0.98 8.44 10.67
N PHE A 227 0.33 9.60 10.51
CA PHE A 227 0.50 10.47 9.35
C PHE A 227 1.00 11.85 9.82
N THR A 228 2.24 11.89 10.31
CA THR A 228 2.78 13.03 11.06
C THR A 228 4.15 13.49 10.57
N ASP A 229 4.58 13.05 9.38
CA ASP A 229 5.85 13.48 8.80
C ASP A 229 5.82 14.98 8.47
N PRO A 230 6.71 15.81 9.07
CA PRO A 230 6.77 17.25 8.80
C PRO A 230 7.14 17.59 7.35
N ALA A 231 7.76 16.66 6.62
CA ALA A 231 8.08 16.86 5.20
C ALA A 231 6.80 16.98 4.36
N ILE A 232 5.73 16.27 4.74
CA ILE A 232 4.42 16.37 4.08
C ILE A 232 3.86 17.78 4.24
N ILE A 233 3.80 18.31 5.47
CA ILE A 233 3.30 19.66 5.74
C ILE A 233 4.11 20.71 4.97
N LYS A 234 5.43 20.54 4.95
CA LYS A 234 6.33 21.45 4.22
C LYS A 234 6.07 21.42 2.71
N ALA A 235 5.83 20.24 2.14
CA ALA A 235 5.51 20.10 0.72
C ALA A 235 4.15 20.72 0.39
N LEU A 236 3.12 20.41 1.20
CA LEU A 236 1.76 20.97 1.03
C LEU A 236 1.75 22.50 1.05
N LYS A 237 2.52 23.13 1.94
CA LYS A 237 2.64 24.61 2.02
C LYS A 237 3.35 25.25 0.82
N LYS A 238 4.11 24.48 0.03
CA LYS A 238 4.79 24.98 -1.16
C LYS A 238 3.92 24.98 -2.41
N ALA A 239 2.85 24.17 -2.44
CA ALA A 239 1.99 24.01 -3.59
C ALA A 239 1.30 25.35 -3.94
N LYS A 240 1.54 25.87 -5.15
CA LYS A 240 0.97 27.14 -5.61
C LYS A 240 -0.42 26.96 -6.24
N HIS A 241 -0.61 25.88 -6.99
CA HIS A 241 -1.82 25.65 -7.78
C HIS A 241 -2.72 24.56 -7.20
N GLY A 242 -2.16 23.61 -6.46
CA GLY A 242 -2.96 22.57 -5.84
C GLY A 242 -2.16 21.37 -5.33
N VAL A 243 -2.91 20.52 -4.64
CA VAL A 243 -2.45 19.24 -4.11
C VAL A 243 -3.21 18.11 -4.80
N ILE A 244 -2.52 17.06 -5.20
CA ILE A 244 -3.12 15.85 -5.74
C ILE A 244 -2.74 14.67 -4.85
N THR A 245 -3.70 13.80 -4.53
CA THR A 245 -3.44 12.48 -3.94
C THR A 245 -3.84 11.39 -4.91
N MET A 246 -3.08 10.31 -4.97
CA MET A 246 -3.40 9.15 -5.80
C MET A 246 -3.24 7.87 -5.01
N GLU A 247 -4.33 7.12 -4.86
CA GLU A 247 -4.43 5.97 -3.97
C GLU A 247 -5.23 4.81 -4.59
N ASN A 248 -4.77 3.58 -4.36
CA ASN A 248 -5.50 2.36 -4.73
C ASN A 248 -6.51 1.98 -3.63
N HIS A 249 -7.45 2.88 -3.40
CA HIS A 249 -8.41 2.84 -2.30
C HIS A 249 -9.60 3.76 -2.64
N THR A 250 -10.68 3.69 -1.88
CA THR A 250 -11.73 4.73 -1.96
C THR A 250 -11.16 6.08 -1.52
N ILE A 251 -11.61 7.17 -2.15
CA ILE A 251 -11.19 8.53 -1.75
C ILE A 251 -11.65 8.92 -0.34
N THR A 252 -12.54 8.13 0.26
CA THR A 252 -13.07 8.36 1.61
C THR A 252 -12.25 7.62 2.65
N GLY A 253 -11.65 8.34 3.59
CA GLY A 253 -10.93 7.79 4.74
C GLY A 253 -9.49 7.32 4.47
N GLY A 254 -9.02 7.27 3.21
CA GLY A 254 -7.67 6.88 2.83
C GLY A 254 -6.64 8.01 2.87
N LEU A 255 -5.63 7.93 2.00
CA LEU A 255 -4.55 8.92 1.87
C LEU A 255 -5.09 10.33 1.62
N GLY A 256 -6.03 10.48 0.68
CA GLY A 256 -6.60 11.78 0.34
C GLY A 256 -7.35 12.43 1.49
N SER A 257 -7.99 11.64 2.35
CA SER A 257 -8.62 12.14 3.58
C SER A 257 -7.58 12.56 4.61
N ALA A 258 -6.51 11.78 4.82
CA ALA A 258 -5.41 12.15 5.71
C ALA A 258 -4.74 13.46 5.30
N VAL A 259 -4.54 13.65 4.00
CA VAL A 259 -4.01 14.92 3.45
C VAL A 259 -4.98 16.07 3.68
N ALA A 260 -6.27 15.87 3.47
CA ALA A 260 -7.30 16.90 3.72
C ALA A 260 -7.33 17.33 5.21
N GLU A 261 -7.23 16.39 6.15
CA GLU A 261 -7.12 16.63 7.59
C GLU A 261 -5.89 17.53 7.89
N VAL A 262 -4.70 17.13 7.39
CA VAL A 262 -3.46 17.92 7.57
C VAL A 262 -3.58 19.31 6.94
N MET A 263 -4.18 19.45 5.75
CA MET A 263 -4.38 20.75 5.10
C MET A 263 -5.29 21.64 5.94
N ALA A 264 -6.39 21.11 6.45
CA ALA A 264 -7.32 21.86 7.28
C ALA A 264 -6.69 22.32 8.61
N GLU A 265 -6.00 21.41 9.31
CA GLU A 265 -5.33 21.69 10.58
C GLU A 265 -4.19 22.71 10.46
N ASN A 266 -3.57 22.82 9.26
CA ASN A 266 -2.49 23.75 9.00
C ASN A 266 -2.87 24.99 8.18
N ALA A 267 -4.19 25.24 7.99
CA ALA A 267 -4.72 26.36 7.22
C ALA A 267 -4.15 26.46 5.78
N ILE A 268 -3.98 25.33 5.10
CA ILE A 268 -3.48 25.26 3.73
C ILE A 268 -4.67 25.33 2.77
N GLY A 269 -4.86 26.47 2.09
CA GLY A 269 -6.05 26.80 1.33
C GLY A 269 -5.99 26.57 -0.19
N VAL A 270 -5.02 25.78 -0.70
CA VAL A 270 -4.95 25.44 -2.13
C VAL A 270 -5.94 24.30 -2.46
N PRO A 271 -6.40 24.18 -3.73
CA PRO A 271 -7.28 23.09 -4.14
C PRO A 271 -6.68 21.71 -3.89
N LEU A 272 -7.49 20.78 -3.38
CA LEU A 272 -7.15 19.37 -3.28
C LEU A 272 -7.92 18.56 -4.34
N ARG A 273 -7.23 17.73 -5.10
CA ARG A 273 -7.79 16.73 -6.02
C ARG A 273 -7.41 15.34 -5.56
N ARG A 274 -8.39 14.44 -5.45
CA ARG A 274 -8.18 13.07 -4.97
C ARG A 274 -8.47 12.07 -6.08
N ILE A 275 -7.44 11.34 -6.52
CA ILE A 275 -7.53 10.25 -7.49
C ILE A 275 -7.61 8.96 -6.70
N GLY A 276 -8.73 8.26 -6.81
CA GLY A 276 -9.09 7.03 -6.12
C GLY A 276 -10.50 6.62 -6.48
N LEU A 277 -11.00 5.51 -5.96
CA LEU A 277 -12.35 5.04 -6.21
C LEU A 277 -13.39 6.01 -5.62
N LYS A 278 -14.36 6.41 -6.43
CA LYS A 278 -15.40 7.41 -6.07
C LYS A 278 -16.69 6.69 -5.65
N ASP A 279 -16.80 6.34 -4.36
CA ASP A 279 -18.00 5.73 -3.75
C ASP A 279 -18.62 4.60 -4.61
N THR A 280 -17.75 3.69 -5.05
CA THR A 280 -18.16 2.57 -5.91
C THR A 280 -17.32 1.33 -5.61
N TYR A 281 -17.92 0.17 -5.81
CA TYR A 281 -17.21 -1.11 -5.86
C TYR A 281 -16.71 -1.37 -7.28
N ALA A 282 -15.49 -1.90 -7.41
CA ALA A 282 -14.96 -2.31 -8.69
C ALA A 282 -15.35 -3.77 -8.98
N HIS A 283 -15.74 -4.06 -10.21
CA HIS A 283 -16.03 -5.44 -10.65
C HIS A 283 -14.75 -6.27 -10.84
N GLY A 284 -14.90 -7.54 -11.18
CA GLY A 284 -13.77 -8.45 -11.46
C GLY A 284 -13.19 -8.21 -12.85
N ALA A 285 -11.94 -7.79 -12.93
CA ALA A 285 -11.18 -7.63 -14.17
C ALA A 285 -9.68 -7.50 -13.87
N SER A 286 -8.84 -7.37 -14.91
CA SER A 286 -7.41 -7.12 -14.71
C SER A 286 -7.17 -5.75 -14.05
N GLN A 287 -6.16 -5.65 -13.22
CA GLN A 287 -5.77 -4.39 -12.57
C GLN A 287 -5.65 -3.23 -13.57
N LYS A 288 -4.99 -3.47 -14.70
CA LYS A 288 -4.82 -2.45 -15.75
C LYS A 288 -6.15 -1.89 -16.25
N TYR A 289 -7.09 -2.79 -16.55
CA TYR A 289 -8.42 -2.40 -17.02
C TYR A 289 -9.16 -1.60 -15.96
N LEU A 290 -9.15 -2.08 -14.71
CA LEU A 290 -9.84 -1.41 -13.62
C LEU A 290 -9.26 -0.02 -13.32
N MET A 291 -7.93 0.14 -13.39
CA MET A 291 -7.29 1.44 -13.20
C MET A 291 -7.77 2.46 -14.24
N SER A 292 -7.88 2.06 -15.49
CA SER A 292 -8.40 2.92 -16.57
C SER A 292 -9.90 3.17 -16.44
N GLU A 293 -10.68 2.13 -16.17
CA GLU A 293 -12.14 2.20 -16.02
C GLU A 293 -12.57 3.16 -14.89
N TYR A 294 -11.86 3.11 -13.76
CA TYR A 294 -12.18 3.93 -12.58
C TYR A 294 -11.37 5.23 -12.51
N GLY A 295 -10.60 5.56 -13.52
CA GLY A 295 -9.86 6.82 -13.61
C GLY A 295 -8.81 6.97 -12.49
N ILE A 296 -8.06 5.91 -12.20
CA ILE A 296 -6.97 5.91 -11.21
C ILE A 296 -5.64 5.51 -11.86
N ASP A 297 -5.43 5.95 -13.10
CA ASP A 297 -4.25 5.68 -13.91
C ASP A 297 -3.42 6.95 -14.19
N ALA A 298 -2.31 6.80 -14.90
CA ALA A 298 -1.43 7.90 -15.28
C ALA A 298 -2.13 8.97 -16.13
N LYS A 299 -3.07 8.57 -16.99
CA LYS A 299 -3.86 9.51 -17.82
C LYS A 299 -4.72 10.41 -16.95
N SER A 300 -5.38 9.85 -15.95
CA SER A 300 -6.20 10.62 -15.00
C SER A 300 -5.36 11.62 -14.20
N LEU A 301 -4.10 11.28 -13.89
CA LEU A 301 -3.18 12.22 -13.25
C LEU A 301 -2.82 13.37 -14.19
N VAL A 302 -2.49 13.09 -15.46
CA VAL A 302 -2.22 14.16 -16.45
C VAL A 302 -3.41 15.10 -16.58
N THR A 303 -4.63 14.56 -16.79
CA THR A 303 -5.86 15.37 -16.87
C THR A 303 -6.07 16.23 -15.63
N THR A 304 -5.85 15.67 -14.43
CA THR A 304 -6.01 16.42 -13.17
C THR A 304 -4.98 17.56 -13.05
N VAL A 305 -3.75 17.36 -13.54
CA VAL A 305 -2.73 18.41 -13.57
C VAL A 305 -3.12 19.51 -14.58
N GLU A 306 -3.59 19.13 -15.76
CA GLU A 306 -4.07 20.06 -16.78
C GLU A 306 -5.22 20.95 -16.28
N GLU A 307 -6.19 20.34 -15.58
CA GLU A 307 -7.30 21.07 -14.96
C GLU A 307 -6.81 22.07 -13.89
N LEU A 308 -5.86 21.69 -13.03
CA LEU A 308 -5.35 22.58 -11.99
C LEU A 308 -4.54 23.73 -12.54
N LEU A 309 -3.81 23.52 -13.63
CA LEU A 309 -2.95 24.55 -14.25
C LEU A 309 -3.67 25.34 -15.35
N GLY A 310 -4.86 24.90 -15.80
CA GLY A 310 -5.59 25.51 -16.90
C GLY A 310 -4.84 25.44 -18.24
N LYS A 311 -4.05 24.37 -18.45
CA LYS A 311 -3.20 24.18 -19.65
C LYS A 311 -3.32 22.74 -20.14
N SER A 312 -3.25 22.51 -21.46
CA SER A 312 -3.04 21.18 -22.02
C SER A 312 -1.56 20.97 -22.34
N PHE A 313 -1.08 19.76 -22.09
CA PHE A 313 0.32 19.38 -22.34
C PHE A 313 0.47 18.46 -23.55
N GLU A 314 -0.63 18.09 -24.22
CA GLU A 314 -0.64 17.23 -25.41
C GLU A 314 0.16 15.92 -25.19
N ILE A 315 -0.04 15.28 -24.03
CA ILE A 315 0.54 13.97 -23.71
C ILE A 315 -0.39 12.90 -24.25
N ALA A 316 0.07 12.15 -25.24
CA ALA A 316 -0.70 11.06 -25.84
C ALA A 316 -0.74 9.82 -24.93
N GLU A 317 -1.76 8.98 -25.14
CA GLU A 317 -1.86 7.73 -24.37
C GLU A 317 -0.73 6.75 -24.71
N GLU A 318 -0.25 6.77 -25.94
CA GLU A 318 0.89 6.00 -26.43
C GLU A 318 2.16 6.34 -25.65
N ASP A 319 2.44 7.62 -25.39
CA ASP A 319 3.59 8.08 -24.62
C ASP A 319 3.55 7.51 -23.17
N LEU A 320 2.36 7.48 -22.58
CA LEU A 320 2.16 6.88 -21.26
C LEU A 320 2.34 5.35 -21.27
N GLN A 321 2.00 4.66 -22.37
CA GLN A 321 2.20 3.21 -22.48
C GLN A 321 3.68 2.83 -22.60
N GLU A 322 4.49 3.61 -23.31
CA GLU A 322 5.95 3.38 -23.44
C GLU A 322 6.69 3.47 -22.09
N GLN A 323 6.17 4.25 -21.13
CA GLN A 323 6.72 4.38 -19.78
C GLN A 323 6.34 3.23 -18.84
N ARG A 324 5.54 2.27 -19.30
CA ARG A 324 4.96 1.26 -18.43
C ARG A 324 5.96 0.20 -18.02
N SER A 325 5.94 -0.17 -16.72
CA SER A 325 6.64 -1.35 -16.23
C SER A 325 5.87 -2.64 -16.54
N VAL A 326 6.55 -3.78 -16.41
CA VAL A 326 6.01 -5.11 -16.68
C VAL A 326 5.63 -5.82 -15.37
N SER A 327 5.37 -5.07 -14.29
CA SER A 327 4.94 -5.64 -12.99
C SER A 327 3.64 -6.43 -13.13
N VAL A 328 3.60 -7.64 -12.56
CA VAL A 328 2.41 -8.50 -12.54
C VAL A 328 2.16 -8.96 -11.10
N HIS A 329 1.24 -8.30 -10.42
CA HIS A 329 0.91 -8.59 -9.01
C HIS A 329 -0.10 -9.74 -8.89
N SER A 330 -0.96 -9.89 -9.88
CA SER A 330 -1.99 -10.93 -9.92
C SER A 330 -2.45 -11.19 -11.35
N SER A 331 -2.84 -12.42 -11.64
CA SER A 331 -3.48 -12.79 -12.91
C SER A 331 -4.55 -13.84 -12.65
N ALA A 332 -5.54 -13.94 -13.54
CA ALA A 332 -6.59 -14.95 -13.45
C ALA A 332 -6.05 -16.39 -13.43
N LYS A 333 -4.87 -16.63 -14.05
CA LYS A 333 -4.22 -17.95 -14.03
C LYS A 333 -3.57 -18.28 -12.67
N VAL A 334 -3.12 -17.25 -11.93
CA VAL A 334 -2.48 -17.39 -10.62
C VAL A 334 -3.52 -17.45 -9.51
N GLU A 335 -4.65 -16.79 -9.70
CA GLU A 335 -5.77 -16.70 -8.76
C GLU A 335 -6.87 -17.72 -9.04
N ALA A 336 -6.69 -18.59 -10.04
CA ALA A 336 -7.63 -19.71 -10.26
C ALA A 336 -7.60 -20.61 -9.03
N LEU A 337 -8.56 -20.42 -8.17
CA LEU A 337 -8.92 -21.24 -7.00
C LEU A 337 -9.67 -22.48 -7.46
#